data_823dfcb1d14371fd81d14fcfb33d71c3
#
_entry.id   823dfcb1d14371fd81d14fcfb33d71c3
#
_cell.length_a   1.000
_cell.length_b   1.000
_cell.length_c   1.000
_cell.angle_alpha   90.00
_cell.angle_beta   90.00
_cell.angle_gamma   90.00
#
_symmetry.space_group_name_H-M   'P 1'
#
loop_
_entity.id
_entity.type
_entity.pdbx_description
1 polymer ?
#
loop_
_entity_poly.entity_id
_entity_poly.type
_entity_poly.pdbx_seq_one_letter_code
_entity_poly.pdbx_strand_id
1 'polypeptide(L)'
;AAIEKLEAGETLFVLTAAAGCSLKNAHAAIAGDDHDDHDDHGSEKHHGHADAHKDDHDKHDDHKDDHHKHDDHKEAGHGKHDGDEESHNEFHAEYVFECNDVAKLAAITVNIFEAFPTTEEIEATVLTEKGQRAAELEPGKQTISLEGLL
;
A
#
# COMPACT_ATOMS: atom_id res chain seq x y z
N ALA A 1 -9.04 -17.10 3.69
CA ALA A 1 -8.49 -15.77 3.93
C ALA A 1 -8.92 -14.78 2.86
N ALA A 2 -8.86 -13.48 3.14
CA ALA A 2 -9.31 -12.44 2.22
C ALA A 2 -8.47 -12.39 0.93
N ILE A 3 -7.16 -12.54 1.06
CA ILE A 3 -6.23 -12.55 -0.08
C ILE A 3 -6.57 -13.67 -1.07
N GLU A 4 -6.80 -14.88 -0.60
CA GLU A 4 -7.16 -16.01 -1.46
C GLU A 4 -8.48 -15.78 -2.22
N LYS A 5 -9.45 -15.12 -1.57
CA LYS A 5 -10.70 -14.74 -2.22
C LYS A 5 -10.49 -13.66 -3.30
N LEU A 6 -9.59 -12.70 -3.05
CA LEU A 6 -9.23 -11.69 -4.02
C LEU A 6 -8.47 -12.29 -5.21
N GLU A 7 -7.60 -13.25 -4.97
CA GLU A 7 -6.86 -13.94 -6.03
C GLU A 7 -7.73 -14.88 -6.88
N ALA A 8 -8.89 -15.30 -6.37
CA ALA A 8 -9.91 -16.03 -7.14
C ALA A 8 -10.70 -15.11 -8.10
N GLY A 9 -10.00 -14.23 -8.81
CA GLY A 9 -10.56 -13.15 -9.61
C GLY A 9 -11.60 -13.55 -10.68
N GLU A 10 -11.60 -14.80 -11.12
CA GLU A 10 -12.58 -15.29 -12.12
C GLU A 10 -14.03 -15.13 -11.65
N THR A 11 -14.26 -15.24 -10.35
CA THR A 11 -15.60 -15.10 -9.75
C THR A 11 -15.95 -13.67 -9.38
N LEU A 12 -14.95 -12.80 -9.32
CA LEU A 12 -15.09 -11.42 -8.87
C LEU A 12 -15.40 -10.44 -10.02
N PHE A 13 -15.15 -10.85 -11.25
CA PHE A 13 -15.32 -10.01 -12.43
C PHE A 13 -16.22 -10.67 -13.45
N VAL A 14 -17.13 -9.88 -14.01
CA VAL A 14 -17.95 -10.27 -15.16
C VAL A 14 -17.58 -9.37 -16.34
N LEU A 15 -17.01 -9.98 -17.36
CA LEU A 15 -16.62 -9.33 -18.60
C LEU A 15 -17.62 -9.70 -19.70
N THR A 16 -17.75 -8.85 -20.72
CA THR A 16 -18.62 -9.13 -21.86
C THR A 16 -18.28 -10.47 -22.51
N ALA A 17 -19.21 -11.41 -22.53
CA ALA A 17 -18.98 -12.77 -23.00
C ALA A 17 -18.47 -12.84 -24.45
N ALA A 18 -18.92 -11.94 -25.30
CA ALA A 18 -18.50 -11.86 -26.70
C ALA A 18 -17.02 -11.57 -26.90
N ALA A 19 -16.37 -10.97 -25.90
CA ALA A 19 -14.93 -10.69 -25.93
C ALA A 19 -14.07 -11.92 -25.67
N GLY A 20 -14.62 -12.97 -25.04
CA GLY A 20 -13.91 -14.22 -24.76
C GLY A 20 -12.69 -14.02 -23.87
N CYS A 21 -12.86 -13.33 -22.73
CA CYS A 21 -11.77 -13.03 -21.83
C CYS A 21 -11.52 -14.16 -20.82
N SER A 22 -10.27 -14.35 -20.47
CA SER A 22 -9.82 -15.24 -19.42
C SER A 22 -8.82 -14.55 -18.48
N LEU A 23 -8.90 -14.86 -17.19
CA LEU A 23 -7.95 -14.38 -16.20
C LEU A 23 -6.59 -15.09 -16.38
N LYS A 24 -5.52 -14.31 -16.52
CA LYS A 24 -4.16 -14.82 -16.68
C LYS A 24 -3.34 -14.68 -15.41
N ASN A 25 -3.56 -13.64 -14.66
CA ASN A 25 -2.86 -13.39 -13.41
C ASN A 25 -3.76 -12.64 -12.43
N ALA A 26 -3.63 -12.98 -11.17
CA ALA A 26 -4.26 -12.27 -10.05
C ALA A 26 -3.26 -12.19 -8.90
N HIS A 27 -3.11 -11.03 -8.34
CA HIS A 27 -2.27 -10.78 -7.18
C HIS A 27 -2.98 -9.83 -6.23
N ALA A 28 -2.95 -10.15 -4.95
CA ALA A 28 -3.53 -9.30 -3.92
C ALA A 28 -2.57 -9.18 -2.73
N ALA A 29 -2.54 -8.00 -2.13
CA ALA A 29 -1.75 -7.68 -0.94
C ALA A 29 -2.51 -6.75 -0.01
N ILE A 30 -2.13 -6.73 1.26
CA ILE A 30 -2.60 -5.76 2.23
C ILE A 30 -1.66 -4.56 2.17
N ALA A 31 -2.21 -3.36 1.96
CA ALA A 31 -1.42 -2.15 1.98
C ALA A 31 -0.90 -1.90 3.41
N GLY A 32 0.40 -1.66 3.52
CA GLY A 32 1.06 -1.42 4.81
C GLY A 32 1.88 -2.59 5.37
N ASP A 33 1.84 -3.76 4.75
CA ASP A 33 2.70 -4.90 5.09
C ASP A 33 4.04 -4.91 4.33
N ASP A 34 4.45 -3.77 3.81
CA ASP A 34 5.80 -3.59 3.28
C ASP A 34 6.80 -3.50 4.45
N HIS A 35 6.90 -4.59 5.21
CA HIS A 35 8.07 -4.83 6.02
C HIS A 35 9.17 -5.29 5.08
N ASP A 36 9.93 -4.33 4.61
CA ASP A 36 11.23 -4.58 4.01
C ASP A 36 12.06 -5.36 5.04
N ASP A 37 12.02 -6.67 4.94
CA ASP A 37 12.99 -7.55 5.58
C ASP A 37 14.35 -7.29 4.92
N HIS A 38 14.97 -6.19 5.33
CA HIS A 38 16.37 -5.94 5.06
C HIS A 38 17.24 -6.76 6.02
N ASP A 39 17.15 -8.06 5.92
CA ASP A 39 18.15 -8.98 6.45
C ASP A 39 19.25 -9.19 5.42
N ASP A 40 20.02 -8.15 5.17
CA ASP A 40 21.34 -8.32 4.55
C ASP A 40 22.42 -7.72 5.45
N HIS A 41 22.69 -8.42 6.56
CA HIS A 41 23.91 -8.24 7.31
C HIS A 41 25.02 -9.10 6.72
N GLY A 42 25.51 -8.67 5.56
CA GLY A 42 26.76 -9.15 5.02
C GLY A 42 27.88 -8.87 6.02
N SER A 43 28.33 -9.92 6.70
CA SER A 43 29.52 -9.92 7.54
C SER A 43 30.75 -9.65 6.69
N GLU A 44 31.14 -8.43 6.54
CA GLU A 44 32.47 -8.10 6.03
C GLU A 44 33.41 -7.89 7.21
N LYS A 45 34.34 -8.82 7.31
CA LYS A 45 35.50 -8.79 8.21
C LYS A 45 36.40 -7.65 7.78
N HIS A 46 36.42 -6.58 8.54
CA HIS A 46 37.45 -5.59 8.41
C HIS A 46 38.68 -5.98 9.22
N HIS A 47 39.74 -6.25 8.48
CA HIS A 47 41.08 -6.45 8.99
C HIS A 47 41.58 -5.18 9.66
N GLY A 48 42.26 -5.39 10.79
CA GLY A 48 42.82 -4.34 11.59
C GLY A 48 43.87 -3.51 10.87
N HIS A 49 43.83 -2.24 11.17
CA HIS A 49 44.99 -1.38 11.04
C HIS A 49 45.23 -0.77 12.42
N ALA A 50 46.35 -1.24 13.00
CA ALA A 50 46.97 -0.59 14.13
C ALA A 50 47.82 0.55 13.59
N ASP A 51 47.50 1.76 13.96
CA ASP A 51 48.49 2.82 13.98
C ASP A 51 48.21 3.76 15.13
N ALA A 52 49.25 3.82 15.95
CA ALA A 52 49.36 4.64 17.13
C ALA A 52 49.60 6.10 16.76
N HIS A 53 48.69 6.97 17.15
CA HIS A 53 49.06 8.37 17.32
C HIS A 53 48.75 8.83 18.71
N LYS A 54 49.85 8.99 19.44
CA LYS A 54 49.92 9.86 20.62
C LYS A 54 50.01 11.27 20.09
N ASP A 55 49.17 12.15 20.56
CA ASP A 55 49.59 13.52 20.84
C ASP A 55 48.63 14.17 21.84
N ASP A 56 49.26 14.71 22.83
CA ASP A 56 48.78 15.53 23.92
C ASP A 56 48.07 16.79 23.42
N HIS A 57 46.93 17.11 23.97
CA HIS A 57 46.52 18.50 24.11
C HIS A 57 45.82 18.74 25.44
N ASP A 58 46.58 19.50 26.26
CA ASP A 58 46.20 20.14 27.50
C ASP A 58 45.00 21.09 27.38
N LYS A 59 44.21 21.07 28.42
CA LYS A 59 43.57 22.17 29.14
C LYS A 59 42.75 23.19 28.34
N HIS A 60 41.46 23.18 28.60
CA HIS A 60 40.75 24.44 28.80
C HIS A 60 39.76 24.31 29.96
N ASP A 61 40.02 25.19 30.92
CA ASP A 61 39.23 25.47 32.11
C ASP A 61 37.96 26.24 31.79
N ASP A 62 37.00 26.05 32.67
CA ASP A 62 36.01 26.99 33.16
C ASP A 62 35.00 27.63 32.17
N HIS A 63 33.81 27.13 32.22
CA HIS A 63 32.66 27.99 32.19
C HIS A 63 31.63 27.59 33.25
N LYS A 64 31.60 28.48 34.27
CA LYS A 64 30.58 28.54 35.31
C LYS A 64 29.27 29.04 34.75
N ASP A 65 28.21 28.41 35.23
CA ASP A 65 26.95 28.97 35.68
C ASP A 65 26.19 29.92 34.76
N ASP A 66 25.04 29.46 34.32
CA ASP A 66 23.83 30.22 34.51
C ASP A 66 22.57 29.31 34.51
N HIS A 67 21.98 29.30 35.69
CA HIS A 67 20.69 28.68 35.95
C HIS A 67 19.57 29.45 35.26
N HIS A 68 19.02 28.91 34.25
CA HIS A 68 17.68 29.33 33.84
C HIS A 68 16.63 28.39 34.45
N LYS A 69 16.06 28.88 35.53
CA LYS A 69 14.80 28.40 36.05
C LYS A 69 13.74 28.64 34.98
N HIS A 70 13.21 27.57 34.43
CA HIS A 70 11.93 27.63 33.72
C HIS A 70 10.87 27.11 34.67
N ASP A 71 10.12 28.09 35.16
CA ASP A 71 8.91 27.89 35.93
C ASP A 71 7.84 27.21 35.10
N ASP A 72 7.23 26.23 35.76
CA ASP A 72 5.85 25.82 35.65
C ASP A 72 5.12 25.97 34.30
N HIS A 73 5.21 24.96 33.47
CA HIS A 73 4.14 24.67 32.55
C HIS A 73 3.21 23.66 33.19
N LYS A 74 2.10 24.16 33.73
CA LYS A 74 0.94 23.39 34.13
C LYS A 74 0.55 22.50 32.95
N GLU A 75 0.56 21.23 33.20
CA GLU A 75 0.01 20.19 32.37
C GLU A 75 -1.48 20.51 32.09
N ALA A 76 -1.75 20.98 30.90
CA ALA A 76 -3.09 20.88 30.36
C ALA A 76 -3.26 19.41 29.91
N GLY A 77 -4.23 18.74 30.48
CA GLY A 77 -4.47 17.33 30.30
C GLY A 77 -4.41 16.91 28.82
N HIS A 78 -3.56 15.96 28.55
CA HIS A 78 -3.67 15.15 27.35
C HIS A 78 -4.96 14.37 27.50
N GLY A 79 -6.01 14.85 26.82
CA GLY A 79 -7.18 14.08 26.60
C GLY A 79 -6.75 12.74 25.99
N LYS A 80 -7.14 11.67 26.64
CA LYS A 80 -7.05 10.34 26.04
C LYS A 80 -7.80 10.42 24.73
N HIS A 81 -7.06 10.41 23.64
CA HIS A 81 -7.60 9.99 22.38
C HIS A 81 -7.76 8.47 22.51
N ASP A 82 -8.88 8.05 23.04
CA ASP A 82 -9.44 6.75 22.71
C ASP A 82 -9.85 6.88 21.23
N GLY A 83 -8.88 6.99 20.36
CA GLY A 83 -9.09 6.75 18.95
C GLY A 83 -9.28 5.27 18.83
N ASP A 84 -10.51 4.85 18.58
CA ASP A 84 -10.76 3.62 17.90
C ASP A 84 -9.96 3.73 16.59
N GLU A 85 -8.73 3.24 16.61
CA GLU A 85 -8.02 2.94 15.38
C GLU A 85 -8.78 1.80 14.74
N GLU A 86 -9.88 2.14 14.06
CA GLU A 86 -10.41 1.27 13.04
C GLU A 86 -9.24 1.08 12.07
N SER A 87 -8.59 -0.05 12.20
CA SER A 87 -7.57 -0.45 11.23
C SER A 87 -8.27 -0.61 9.90
N HIS A 88 -8.24 0.44 9.11
CA HIS A 88 -8.69 0.39 7.73
C HIS A 88 -7.68 -0.48 6.99
N ASN A 89 -7.99 -1.76 6.91
CA ASN A 89 -7.21 -2.68 6.10
C ASN A 89 -7.50 -2.34 4.63
N GLU A 90 -6.62 -1.60 4.03
CA GLU A 90 -6.64 -1.34 2.60
C GLU A 90 -6.02 -2.55 1.88
N PHE A 91 -6.75 -3.08 0.91
CA PHE A 91 -6.27 -4.14 0.04
C PHE A 91 -5.91 -3.57 -1.32
N HIS A 92 -4.80 -4.04 -1.84
CA HIS A 92 -4.37 -3.76 -3.19
C HIS A 92 -4.42 -5.04 -4.01
N ALA A 93 -5.07 -5.00 -5.17
CA ALA A 93 -5.19 -6.17 -6.03
C ALA A 93 -4.98 -5.80 -7.50
N GLU A 94 -4.32 -6.68 -8.22
CA GLU A 94 -4.03 -6.54 -9.64
C GLU A 94 -4.49 -7.78 -10.39
N TYR A 95 -5.16 -7.57 -11.52
CA TYR A 95 -5.71 -8.63 -12.36
C TYR A 95 -5.34 -8.40 -13.81
N VAL A 96 -4.90 -9.46 -14.47
CA VAL A 96 -4.58 -9.44 -15.90
C VAL A 96 -5.50 -10.39 -16.65
N PHE A 97 -6.25 -9.87 -17.60
CA PHE A 97 -7.13 -10.62 -18.46
C PHE A 97 -6.63 -10.61 -19.91
N GLU A 98 -6.80 -11.71 -20.58
CA GLU A 98 -6.56 -11.84 -22.00
C GLU A 98 -7.89 -12.13 -22.70
N CYS A 99 -8.22 -11.37 -23.74
CA CYS A 99 -9.46 -11.49 -24.47
C CYS A 99 -9.19 -11.90 -25.92
N ASN A 100 -10.03 -12.81 -26.48
CA ASN A 100 -9.94 -13.22 -27.87
C ASN A 100 -10.29 -12.06 -28.82
N ASP A 101 -11.26 -11.23 -28.42
CA ASP A 101 -11.66 -10.05 -29.17
C ASP A 101 -11.94 -8.91 -28.19
N VAL A 102 -10.89 -8.20 -27.82
CA VAL A 102 -10.94 -7.11 -26.85
C VAL A 102 -11.87 -5.97 -27.30
N ALA A 103 -12.02 -5.77 -28.61
CA ALA A 103 -12.91 -4.73 -29.16
C ALA A 103 -14.41 -4.97 -28.84
N LYS A 104 -14.77 -6.20 -28.48
CA LYS A 104 -16.12 -6.56 -28.05
C LYS A 104 -16.35 -6.42 -26.54
N LEU A 105 -15.32 -6.10 -25.79
CA LEU A 105 -15.43 -5.87 -24.36
C LEU A 105 -16.02 -4.47 -24.10
N ALA A 106 -17.26 -4.42 -23.68
CA ALA A 106 -17.97 -3.15 -23.47
C ALA A 106 -17.86 -2.63 -22.04
N ALA A 107 -17.84 -3.52 -21.08
CA ALA A 107 -17.83 -3.18 -19.65
C ALA A 107 -17.26 -4.31 -18.79
N ILE A 108 -16.82 -3.95 -17.60
CA ILE A 108 -16.40 -4.87 -16.54
C ILE A 108 -17.30 -4.64 -15.34
N THR A 109 -17.97 -5.67 -14.86
CA THR A 109 -18.71 -5.65 -13.60
C THR A 109 -17.86 -6.26 -12.50
N VAL A 110 -17.73 -5.55 -11.40
CA VAL A 110 -16.88 -5.94 -10.25
C VAL A 110 -17.76 -6.40 -9.11
N ASN A 111 -17.72 -7.68 -8.78
CA ASN A 111 -18.53 -8.31 -7.73
C ASN A 111 -17.77 -8.43 -6.36
N ILE A 112 -16.74 -7.63 -6.17
CA ILE A 112 -15.95 -7.64 -4.92
C ILE A 112 -16.82 -7.28 -3.72
N PHE A 113 -17.78 -6.38 -3.87
CA PHE A 113 -18.70 -6.00 -2.78
C PHE A 113 -19.57 -7.15 -2.26
N GLU A 114 -19.87 -8.14 -3.11
CA GLU A 114 -20.61 -9.34 -2.71
C GLU A 114 -19.74 -10.30 -1.90
N ALA A 115 -18.45 -10.41 -2.28
CA ALA A 115 -17.49 -11.23 -1.57
C ALA A 115 -17.02 -10.59 -0.26
N PHE A 116 -17.00 -9.26 -0.22
CA PHE A 116 -16.55 -8.45 0.90
C PHE A 116 -17.58 -7.36 1.23
N PRO A 117 -18.66 -7.70 1.94
CA PRO A 117 -19.78 -6.77 2.18
C PRO A 117 -19.44 -5.52 2.99
N THR A 118 -18.29 -5.52 3.68
CA THR A 118 -17.80 -4.37 4.45
C THR A 118 -17.00 -3.38 3.62
N THR A 119 -16.76 -3.68 2.35
CA THR A 119 -16.08 -2.76 1.44
C THR A 119 -17.01 -1.60 1.09
N GLU A 120 -16.59 -0.40 1.33
CA GLU A 120 -17.37 0.81 1.06
C GLU A 120 -17.07 1.40 -0.31
N GLU A 121 -15.82 1.35 -0.74
CA GLU A 121 -15.36 1.94 -1.99
C GLU A 121 -14.21 1.12 -2.58
N ILE A 122 -14.15 1.11 -3.91
CA ILE A 122 -13.05 0.55 -4.67
C ILE A 122 -12.57 1.56 -5.70
N GLU A 123 -11.32 1.95 -5.62
CA GLU A 123 -10.65 2.68 -6.68
C GLU A 123 -10.08 1.69 -7.69
N ALA A 124 -10.57 1.75 -8.90
CA ALA A 124 -10.16 0.85 -9.97
C ALA A 124 -9.50 1.61 -11.12
N THR A 125 -8.42 1.06 -11.64
CA THR A 125 -7.79 1.55 -12.86
C THR A 125 -7.72 0.43 -13.88
N VAL A 126 -8.30 0.66 -15.04
CA VAL A 126 -8.25 -0.27 -16.17
C VAL A 126 -7.21 0.21 -17.18
N LEU A 127 -6.27 -0.66 -17.50
CA LEU A 127 -5.21 -0.43 -18.47
C LEU A 127 -5.49 -1.26 -19.73
N THR A 128 -5.43 -0.62 -20.89
CA THR A 128 -5.54 -1.26 -22.19
C THR A 128 -4.40 -0.80 -23.10
N GLU A 129 -4.24 -1.41 -24.26
CA GLU A 129 -3.27 -0.97 -25.26
C GLU A 129 -3.49 0.47 -25.74
N LYS A 130 -4.73 0.95 -25.67
CA LYS A 130 -5.09 2.30 -26.10
C LYS A 130 -5.03 3.36 -25.01
N GLY A 131 -4.96 2.96 -23.76
CA GLY A 131 -4.90 3.91 -22.66
C GLY A 131 -5.36 3.33 -21.31
N GLN A 132 -5.76 4.21 -20.42
CA GLN A 132 -6.22 3.84 -19.09
C GLN A 132 -7.48 4.62 -18.70
N ARG A 133 -8.27 4.04 -17.81
CA ARG A 133 -9.44 4.66 -17.21
C ARG A 133 -9.48 4.36 -15.71
N ALA A 134 -9.64 5.39 -14.92
CA ALA A 134 -9.90 5.27 -13.50
C ALA A 134 -11.40 5.33 -13.22
N ALA A 135 -11.86 4.55 -12.27
CA ALA A 135 -13.24 4.54 -11.82
C ALA A 135 -13.30 4.33 -10.30
N GLU A 136 -14.22 5.03 -9.67
CA GLU A 136 -14.58 4.80 -8.28
C GLU A 136 -15.86 3.94 -8.26
N LEU A 137 -15.80 2.83 -7.56
CA LEU A 137 -16.89 1.88 -7.45
C LEU A 137 -17.43 1.88 -6.03
N GLU A 138 -18.75 1.81 -5.93
CA GLU A 138 -19.49 1.72 -4.67
C GLU A 138 -20.51 0.56 -4.77
N PRO A 139 -21.01 0.07 -3.64
CA PRO A 139 -22.13 -0.87 -3.67
C PRO A 139 -23.30 -0.30 -4.50
N GLY A 140 -23.69 -1.01 -5.56
CA GLY A 140 -24.72 -0.57 -6.50
C GLY A 140 -24.20 0.20 -7.73
N LYS A 141 -22.91 0.58 -7.75
CA LYS A 141 -22.20 1.16 -8.90
C LYS A 141 -20.93 0.39 -9.18
N GLN A 142 -21.09 -0.82 -9.68
CA GLN A 142 -20.03 -1.83 -9.78
C GLN A 142 -19.54 -2.06 -11.20
N THR A 143 -20.05 -1.31 -12.16
CA THR A 143 -19.73 -1.51 -13.58
C THR A 143 -18.84 -0.39 -14.10
N ILE A 144 -17.75 -0.79 -14.73
CA ILE A 144 -16.81 0.11 -15.41
C ILE A 144 -17.09 0.05 -16.91
N SER A 145 -17.49 1.16 -17.50
CA SER A 145 -17.64 1.27 -18.96
C SER A 145 -16.27 1.39 -19.62
N LEU A 146 -16.03 0.61 -20.65
CA LEU A 146 -14.81 0.65 -21.45
C LEU A 146 -14.99 1.35 -22.80
N GLU A 147 -16.11 2.01 -22.97
CA GLU A 147 -16.44 2.73 -24.19
C GLU A 147 -15.37 3.78 -24.51
N GLY A 148 -14.81 3.71 -25.71
CA GLY A 148 -13.75 4.59 -26.16
C GLY A 148 -12.34 4.24 -25.67
N LEU A 149 -12.18 3.17 -24.87
CA LEU A 149 -10.88 2.72 -24.34
C LEU A 149 -10.28 1.54 -25.11
N LEU A 150 -11.05 0.92 -26.00
CA LEU A 150 -10.68 -0.29 -26.74
C LEU A 150 -10.64 -0.06 -28.24
#